data_607a872167c599fb91428dfe76328e61
#
_entry.id   607a872167c599fb91428dfe76328e61
#
_cell.length_a   1.000
_cell.length_b   1.000
_cell.length_c   1.000
_cell.angle_alpha   90.00
_cell.angle_beta   90.00
_cell.angle_gamma   90.00
#
_symmetry.space_group_name_H-M   'P 1'
#
loop_
_entity.id
_entity.type
_entity.pdbx_description
1 polymer ?
#
loop_
_entity_poly.entity_id
_entity_poly.type
_entity_poly.pdbx_seq_one_letter_code
_entity_poly.pdbx_strand_id
1 'polypeptide(L)'
;MKTLTDVGNLMCLHMDEIEPGEGTDTPEFLINATAKLLNQKEERNWVPVIVKEIGKNQYEVIGNTFVYAVAEAAGLERVWCIIAEPTDSAAEVAKVLAGEAIPQINLSAAT
;
A
#
# COMPACT_ATOMS: atom_id res chain seq x y z
N MET A 1 -18.97 -8.71 14.92
CA MET A 1 -18.20 -7.57 14.40
C MET A 1 -16.76 -7.98 14.23
N LYS A 2 -16.18 -7.61 13.10
CA LYS A 2 -14.76 -7.90 12.86
C LYS A 2 -13.87 -6.99 13.69
N THR A 3 -12.78 -7.54 14.19
CA THR A 3 -11.77 -6.76 14.89
C THR A 3 -10.72 -6.27 13.90
N LEU A 4 -9.79 -5.45 14.33
CA LEU A 4 -8.69 -5.00 13.48
C LEU A 4 -7.82 -6.17 12.98
N THR A 5 -7.73 -7.25 13.75
CA THR A 5 -6.97 -8.43 13.34
C THR A 5 -7.63 -9.17 12.18
N ASP A 6 -8.92 -8.98 11.97
CA ASP A 6 -9.63 -9.62 10.87
C ASP A 6 -9.38 -8.91 9.54
N VAL A 7 -8.89 -7.69 9.57
CA VAL A 7 -8.63 -6.89 8.36
C VAL A 7 -7.13 -6.64 8.13
N GLY A 8 -6.28 -7.25 8.95
CA GLY A 8 -4.85 -7.13 8.86
C GLY A 8 -4.24 -6.38 10.03
N ASN A 9 -2.93 -6.39 10.12
CA ASN A 9 -2.18 -5.76 11.19
C ASN A 9 -1.43 -4.54 10.68
N LEU A 10 -1.52 -3.45 11.42
CA LEU A 10 -0.73 -2.26 11.15
C LEU A 10 0.66 -2.44 11.76
N MET A 11 1.68 -2.43 10.94
CA MET A 11 3.07 -2.60 11.37
C MET A 11 3.99 -1.65 10.65
N CYS A 12 5.05 -1.24 11.32
CA CYS A 12 6.12 -0.46 10.70
C CYS A 12 7.19 -1.44 10.22
N LEU A 13 7.33 -1.55 8.92
CA LEU A 13 8.27 -2.49 8.30
C LEU A 13 9.48 -1.76 7.73
N HIS A 14 10.61 -2.46 7.69
CA HIS A 14 11.80 -1.95 6.98
C HIS A 14 11.56 -2.03 5.48
N MET A 15 11.98 -1.01 4.76
CA MET A 15 11.87 -0.98 3.29
C MET A 15 12.58 -2.17 2.64
N ASP A 16 13.66 -2.66 3.23
CA ASP A 16 14.41 -3.81 2.72
C ASP A 16 13.62 -5.12 2.74
N GLU A 17 12.56 -5.18 3.54
CA GLU A 17 11.72 -6.37 3.65
C GLU A 17 10.56 -6.36 2.66
N ILE A 18 10.41 -5.28 1.90
CA ILE A 18 9.26 -5.07 1.03
C ILE A 18 9.67 -5.08 -0.43
N GLU A 19 8.96 -5.89 -1.23
CA GLU A 19 9.10 -5.89 -2.68
C GLU A 19 8.00 -5.02 -3.30
N PRO A 20 8.31 -4.25 -4.36
CA PRO A 20 7.36 -3.29 -4.93
C PRO A 20 6.13 -3.89 -5.63
N GLY A 21 6.16 -5.16 -5.99
CA GLY A 21 5.04 -5.75 -6.73
C GLY A 21 4.92 -5.13 -8.13
N GLU A 22 3.71 -4.76 -8.51
CA GLU A 22 3.44 -4.21 -9.84
C GLU A 22 3.87 -2.75 -10.02
N GLY A 23 4.08 -2.04 -8.93
CA GLY A 23 4.43 -0.63 -8.97
C GLY A 23 3.23 0.29 -9.18
N THR A 24 3.49 1.55 -9.43
CA THR A 24 2.45 2.56 -9.63
C THR A 24 2.54 3.15 -11.03
N ASP A 25 1.40 3.54 -11.60
CA ASP A 25 1.33 4.23 -12.89
C ASP A 25 1.48 5.75 -12.74
N THR A 26 1.60 6.23 -11.52
CA THR A 26 1.74 7.68 -11.28
C THR A 26 3.04 8.20 -11.87
N PRO A 27 3.01 9.35 -12.57
CA PRO A 27 4.21 9.94 -13.13
C PRO A 27 5.30 10.19 -12.08
N GLU A 28 6.54 9.92 -12.47
CA GLU A 28 7.69 10.03 -11.57
C GLU A 28 7.83 11.43 -10.95
N PHE A 29 7.51 12.47 -11.70
CA PHE A 29 7.63 13.83 -11.17
C PHE A 29 6.69 14.08 -9.99
N LEU A 30 5.50 13.46 -9.98
CA LEU A 30 4.57 13.58 -8.86
C LEU A 30 5.07 12.80 -7.65
N ILE A 31 5.67 11.64 -7.89
CA ILE A 31 6.27 10.83 -6.83
C ILE A 31 7.39 11.63 -6.16
N ASN A 32 8.26 12.22 -6.97
CA ASN A 32 9.41 12.99 -6.46
C ASN A 32 8.98 14.27 -5.74
N ALA A 33 7.97 14.97 -6.26
CA ALA A 33 7.45 16.16 -5.61
C ALA A 33 6.82 15.83 -4.24
N THR A 34 6.07 14.74 -4.18
CA THR A 34 5.44 14.29 -2.94
C THR A 34 6.49 13.82 -1.94
N ALA A 35 7.52 13.11 -2.41
CA ALA A 35 8.61 12.66 -1.55
C ALA A 35 9.37 13.85 -0.95
N LYS A 36 9.59 14.89 -1.74
CA LYS A 36 10.24 16.10 -1.27
C LYS A 36 9.41 16.80 -0.20
N LEU A 37 8.10 16.87 -0.39
CA LEU A 37 7.18 17.44 0.59
C LEU A 37 7.21 16.64 1.88
N LEU A 38 7.19 15.33 1.80
CA LEU A 38 7.26 14.44 2.96
C LEU A 38 8.55 14.69 3.76
N ASN A 39 9.67 14.79 3.08
CA ASN A 39 10.97 15.07 3.73
C ASN A 39 11.02 16.44 4.37
N GLN A 40 10.47 17.46 3.73
CA GLN A 40 10.45 18.83 4.26
C GLN A 40 9.63 18.92 5.53
N LYS A 41 8.57 18.11 5.64
CA LYS A 41 7.70 18.11 6.81
C LYS A 41 8.13 17.11 7.87
N GLU A 42 9.10 16.27 7.56
CA GLU A 42 9.53 15.18 8.43
C GLU A 42 8.36 14.28 8.84
N GLU A 43 7.45 14.05 7.89
CA GLU A 43 6.24 13.31 8.15
C GLU A 43 6.42 11.83 7.89
N ARG A 44 5.61 11.03 8.59
CA ARG A 44 5.49 9.59 8.32
C ARG A 44 4.42 9.39 7.24
N ASN A 45 4.36 8.19 6.69
CA ASN A 45 3.29 7.86 5.76
C ASN A 45 1.99 7.59 6.53
N TRP A 46 1.16 8.61 6.67
CA TRP A 46 -0.12 8.50 7.36
C TRP A 46 -1.08 7.53 6.67
N VAL A 47 -0.94 7.35 5.36
CA VAL A 47 -1.69 6.36 4.60
C VAL A 47 -0.79 5.12 4.50
N PRO A 48 -1.18 3.98 5.06
CA PRO A 48 -0.31 2.80 5.06
C PRO A 48 -0.21 2.15 3.68
N VAL A 49 0.93 1.51 3.43
CA VAL A 49 1.12 0.64 2.28
C VAL A 49 0.45 -0.70 2.61
N ILE A 50 -0.23 -1.30 1.66
CA ILE A 50 -0.88 -2.57 1.88
C ILE A 50 0.00 -3.66 1.28
N VAL A 51 0.38 -4.62 2.12
CA VAL A 51 1.31 -5.68 1.74
C VAL A 51 0.75 -7.05 2.09
N LYS A 52 1.30 -8.09 1.47
CA LYS A 52 1.07 -9.47 1.86
C LYS A 52 2.40 -10.11 2.22
N GLU A 53 2.38 -11.06 3.13
CA GLU A 53 3.56 -11.81 3.49
C GLU A 53 3.83 -12.86 2.40
N ILE A 54 5.06 -12.87 1.88
CA ILE A 54 5.48 -13.83 0.85
C ILE A 54 6.58 -14.77 1.33
N GLY A 55 7.11 -14.52 2.52
CA GLY A 55 8.14 -15.35 3.12
C GLY A 55 8.49 -14.80 4.48
N LYS A 56 9.43 -15.41 5.16
CA LYS A 56 9.85 -14.94 6.48
C LYS A 56 10.51 -13.56 6.33
N ASN A 57 9.93 -12.56 6.99
CA ASN A 57 10.39 -11.17 6.91
C ASN A 57 10.45 -10.65 5.47
N GLN A 58 9.54 -11.15 4.62
CA GLN A 58 9.44 -10.71 3.23
C GLN A 58 8.00 -10.42 2.89
N TYR A 59 7.76 -9.25 2.29
CA TYR A 59 6.44 -8.75 1.98
C TYR A 59 6.41 -8.19 0.57
N GLU A 60 5.24 -8.21 -0.04
CA GLU A 60 5.04 -7.64 -1.37
C GLU A 60 3.91 -6.61 -1.32
N VAL A 61 4.11 -5.47 -1.94
CA VAL A 61 3.08 -4.42 -2.02
C VAL A 61 1.94 -4.89 -2.89
N ILE A 62 0.73 -4.84 -2.36
CA ILE A 62 -0.49 -5.19 -3.09
C ILE A 62 -1.49 -4.04 -3.16
N GLY A 63 -1.27 -2.94 -2.44
CA GLY A 63 -2.13 -1.77 -2.48
C GLY A 63 -1.39 -0.53 -2.00
N ASN A 64 -1.92 0.64 -2.35
CA ASN A 64 -1.30 1.92 -2.06
C ASN A 64 0.11 2.03 -2.63
N THR A 65 0.28 1.59 -3.87
CA THR A 65 1.58 1.55 -4.55
C THR A 65 2.22 2.93 -4.69
N PHE A 66 1.40 3.97 -4.82
CA PHE A 66 1.90 5.34 -4.85
C PHE A 66 2.61 5.69 -3.52
N VAL A 67 2.01 5.31 -2.39
CA VAL A 67 2.58 5.56 -1.06
C VAL A 67 3.95 4.88 -0.93
N TYR A 68 4.05 3.64 -1.38
CA TYR A 68 5.33 2.90 -1.38
C TYR A 68 6.37 3.62 -2.25
N ALA A 69 5.98 4.05 -3.46
CA ALA A 69 6.89 4.75 -4.37
C ALA A 69 7.38 6.07 -3.77
N VAL A 70 6.50 6.80 -3.09
CA VAL A 70 6.87 8.04 -2.39
C VAL A 70 7.83 7.74 -1.23
N ALA A 71 7.57 6.71 -0.45
CA ALA A 71 8.44 6.33 0.66
C ALA A 71 9.84 5.95 0.16
N GLU A 72 9.91 5.21 -0.94
CA GLU A 72 11.17 4.83 -1.56
C GLU A 72 11.92 6.05 -2.08
N ALA A 73 11.23 6.93 -2.78
CA ALA A 73 11.84 8.16 -3.32
C ALA A 73 12.29 9.10 -2.21
N ALA A 74 11.59 9.10 -1.07
CA ALA A 74 11.96 9.92 0.09
C ALA A 74 13.11 9.31 0.89
N GLY A 75 13.51 8.09 0.59
CA GLY A 75 14.60 7.41 1.30
C GLY A 75 14.24 6.98 2.71
N LEU A 76 12.96 6.71 2.96
CA LEU A 76 12.55 6.24 4.28
C LEU A 76 13.11 4.84 4.53
N GLU A 77 13.62 4.62 5.73
CA GLU A 77 14.12 3.29 6.12
C GLU A 77 12.99 2.37 6.52
N ARG A 78 11.91 2.93 7.02
CA ARG A 78 10.73 2.19 7.49
C ARG A 78 9.48 2.84 6.96
N VAL A 79 8.45 2.03 6.78
CA VAL A 79 7.17 2.49 6.28
C VAL A 79 6.04 1.77 7.01
N TRP A 80 4.98 2.49 7.31
CA TRP A 80 3.80 1.89 7.92
C TRP A 80 3.03 1.09 6.89
N CYS A 81 2.68 -0.13 7.25
CA CYS A 81 2.00 -1.07 6.38
C CYS A 81 0.84 -1.74 7.08
N ILE A 82 -0.15 -2.13 6.30
CA ILE A 82 -1.17 -3.07 6.74
C ILE A 82 -0.84 -4.40 6.07
N ILE A 83 -0.71 -5.45 6.87
CA ILE A 83 -0.45 -6.79 6.37
C ILE A 83 -1.80 -7.47 6.14
N ALA A 84 -2.16 -7.64 4.88
CA ALA A 84 -3.43 -8.25 4.51
C ALA A 84 -3.37 -9.77 4.64
N GLU A 85 -4.52 -10.37 4.80
CA GLU A 85 -4.63 -11.82 4.79
C GLU A 85 -4.13 -12.37 3.44
N PRO A 86 -3.44 -13.50 3.43
CA PRO A 86 -2.87 -14.05 2.20
C PRO A 86 -3.95 -14.74 1.34
N THR A 87 -4.97 -13.98 0.96
CA THR A 87 -6.05 -14.45 0.10
C THR A 87 -6.22 -13.50 -1.08
N ASP A 88 -6.66 -14.02 -2.20
CA ASP A 88 -6.92 -13.21 -3.39
C ASP A 88 -7.99 -12.17 -3.13
N SER A 89 -9.00 -12.50 -2.33
CA SER A 89 -10.06 -11.55 -2.00
C SER A 89 -9.53 -10.37 -1.20
N ALA A 90 -8.63 -10.60 -0.25
CA ALA A 90 -8.04 -9.52 0.53
C ALA A 90 -7.22 -8.58 -0.35
N ALA A 91 -6.44 -9.13 -1.26
CA ALA A 91 -5.64 -8.33 -2.19
C ALA A 91 -6.52 -7.50 -3.12
N GLU A 92 -7.60 -8.09 -3.63
CA GLU A 92 -8.53 -7.40 -4.52
C GLU A 92 -9.24 -6.25 -3.80
N VAL A 93 -9.71 -6.49 -2.59
CA VAL A 93 -10.36 -5.45 -1.78
C VAL A 93 -9.38 -4.33 -1.47
N ALA A 94 -8.14 -4.67 -1.15
CA ALA A 94 -7.10 -3.68 -0.88
C ALA A 94 -6.87 -2.76 -2.08
N LYS A 95 -6.81 -3.30 -3.28
CA LYS A 95 -6.64 -2.51 -4.50
C LYS A 95 -7.82 -1.60 -4.76
N VAL A 96 -9.03 -2.09 -4.56
CA VAL A 96 -10.24 -1.29 -4.75
C VAL A 96 -10.28 -0.13 -3.77
N LEU A 97 -10.01 -0.39 -2.50
CA LEU A 97 -10.03 0.65 -1.46
C LEU A 97 -8.92 1.67 -1.65
N ALA A 98 -7.83 1.26 -2.26
CA ALA A 98 -6.72 2.17 -2.58
C ALA A 98 -6.95 2.97 -3.87
N GLY A 99 -8.06 2.74 -4.57
CA GLY A 99 -8.36 3.43 -5.81
C GLY A 99 -7.53 2.93 -7.00
N GLU A 100 -6.87 1.80 -6.86
CA GLU A 100 -5.99 1.24 -7.89
C GLU A 100 -6.72 0.30 -8.85
N ALA A 101 -7.93 -0.08 -8.51
CA ALA A 101 -8.74 -0.96 -9.35
C ALA A 101 -10.20 -0.55 -9.25
N ILE A 102 -10.94 -0.82 -10.31
CA ILE A 102 -12.38 -0.54 -10.34
C ILE A 102 -13.09 -1.76 -9.73
N PRO A 103 -14.01 -1.55 -8.76
CA PRO A 103 -14.75 -2.66 -8.20
C PRO A 103 -15.59 -3.36 -9.26
N GLN A 104 -15.65 -4.68 -9.16
CA GLN A 104 -16.50 -5.48 -10.03
C GLN A 104 -17.93 -5.44 -9.51
N ILE A 105 -18.70 -4.51 -10.01
CA ILE A 105 -20.10 -4.37 -9.64
C ILE A 105 -20.99 -4.53 -10.87
N ASN A 106 -22.19 -5.02 -10.64
CA ASN A 106 -23.17 -5.14 -11.69
C ASN A 106 -23.91 -3.80 -11.84
N LEU A 107 -23.44 -2.98 -12.73
CA LEU A 107 -24.01 -1.64 -12.94
C LEU A 107 -25.44 -1.69 -13.46
N SER A 108 -25.81 -2.76 -14.17
CA SER A 108 -27.19 -2.90 -14.66
C SER A 108 -28.17 -3.15 -13.52
N ALA A 109 -27.71 -3.73 -12.43
CA ALA A 109 -28.54 -3.92 -11.24
C ALA A 109 -28.64 -2.61 -10.43
N ALA A 110 -27.70 -1.73 -10.60
CA ALA A 110 -27.69 -0.43 -9.90
C ALA A 110 -28.56 0.61 -10.57
N THR A 111 -28.95 0.38 -11.77
CA THR A 111 -29.86 1.28 -12.49
C THR A 111 -31.34 0.87 -12.35
#